data_f5ab076ca9d7d1561dc0a2252d68e380
#
_entry.id   f5ab076ca9d7d1561dc0a2252d68e380
#
_cell.length_a   1.000
_cell.length_b   1.000
_cell.length_c   1.000
_cell.angle_alpha   90.00
_cell.angle_beta   90.00
_cell.angle_gamma   90.00
#
_symmetry.space_group_name_H-M   'P 1'
#
loop_
_entity.id
_entity.type
_entity.pdbx_description
1 polymer ?
#
loop_
_entity_poly.entity_id
_entity_poly.type
_entity_poly.pdbx_seq_one_letter_code
_entity_poly.pdbx_strand_id
1 'polypeptide(L)' 'MIYDFSKPTCRRGTNSYKWDSAAGDDIIPLWVADMDFETYPGITEALRRRVVHAIFGYTRVPDSYYDAV' A
#
# COMPACT_ATOMS: atom_id res chain seq x y z
N MET A 1 13.63 -2.09 12.44
CA MET A 1 13.45 -2.99 11.28
C MET A 1 13.99 -2.32 10.03
N ILE A 2 14.82 -3.01 9.30
CA ILE A 2 15.34 -2.53 8.01
C ILE A 2 14.39 -3.00 6.91
N TYR A 3 13.87 -2.05 6.13
CA TYR A 3 13.01 -2.38 5.01
C TYR A 3 13.88 -2.74 3.79
N ASP A 4 13.58 -3.86 3.14
CA ASP A 4 14.32 -4.34 1.97
C ASP A 4 13.67 -3.82 0.68
N PHE A 5 14.25 -2.79 0.10
CA PHE A 5 13.80 -2.22 -1.17
C PHE A 5 14.27 -3.00 -2.41
N SER A 6 15.12 -3.99 -2.23
CA SER A 6 15.62 -4.80 -3.36
C SER A 6 14.67 -5.93 -3.73
N LYS A 7 13.70 -6.24 -2.89
CA LYS A 7 12.76 -7.34 -3.10
C LYS A 7 11.71 -6.94 -4.14
N PRO A 8 11.64 -7.62 -5.30
CA PRO A 8 10.65 -7.31 -6.30
C PRO A 8 9.25 -7.74 -5.86
N THR A 9 8.26 -6.94 -6.23
CA THR A 9 6.84 -7.23 -5.97
C THR A 9 6.11 -7.29 -7.30
N CYS A 10 5.55 -8.45 -7.64
CA CYS A 10 4.72 -8.59 -8.83
C CYS A 10 3.31 -8.06 -8.55
N ARG A 11 2.89 -7.06 -9.32
CA ARG A 11 1.57 -6.45 -9.18
C ARG A 11 0.62 -6.78 -10.33
N ARG A 12 1.05 -7.66 -11.27
CA ARG A 12 0.18 -8.09 -12.36
C ARG A 12 -0.94 -8.97 -11.83
N GLY A 13 -2.15 -8.78 -12.35
CA GLY A 13 -3.31 -9.54 -11.90
C GLY A 13 -3.91 -9.07 -10.58
N THR A 14 -3.45 -7.93 -10.04
CA THR A 14 -3.97 -7.37 -8.79
C THR A 14 -4.94 -6.21 -9.01
N ASN A 15 -5.34 -5.99 -10.25
CA ASN A 15 -6.15 -4.86 -10.68
C ASN A 15 -5.44 -3.51 -10.52
N SER A 16 -4.11 -3.52 -10.63
CA SER A 16 -3.30 -2.32 -10.60
C SER A 16 -3.50 -1.49 -11.88
N TYR A 17 -3.84 -0.23 -11.74
CA TYR A 17 -3.99 0.65 -12.88
C TYR A 17 -2.70 0.77 -13.70
N LYS A 18 -1.56 0.81 -13.01
CA LYS A 18 -0.24 0.91 -13.63
C LYS A 18 0.13 -0.34 -14.41
N TRP A 19 -0.07 -1.53 -13.82
CA TRP A 19 0.43 -2.79 -14.37
C TRP A 19 -0.60 -3.52 -15.24
N ASP A 20 -1.89 -3.36 -14.96
CA ASP A 20 -2.93 -4.13 -15.61
C ASP A 20 -3.68 -3.35 -16.70
N SER A 21 -3.36 -2.05 -16.88
CA SER A 21 -3.96 -1.24 -17.94
C SER A 21 -3.32 -1.45 -19.30
N ALA A 22 -2.06 -1.92 -19.35
CA ALA A 22 -1.33 -2.18 -20.58
C ALA A 22 -1.35 -3.67 -20.90
N ALA A 23 -1.55 -4.02 -22.18
CA ALA A 23 -1.49 -5.40 -22.63
C ALA A 23 -0.04 -5.82 -22.88
N GLY A 24 0.32 -7.04 -22.47
CA GLY A 24 1.62 -7.64 -22.75
C GLY A 24 2.52 -7.71 -21.51
N ASP A 25 3.24 -8.85 -21.38
CA ASP A 25 4.08 -9.14 -20.22
C ASP A 25 5.44 -8.47 -20.31
N ASP A 26 5.81 -7.97 -21.49
CA ASP A 26 7.09 -7.33 -21.76
C ASP A 26 7.06 -5.81 -21.65
N ILE A 27 5.92 -5.23 -21.27
CA ILE A 27 5.79 -3.79 -21.11
C ILE A 27 6.23 -3.39 -19.72
N ILE A 28 7.13 -2.40 -19.65
CA ILE A 28 7.59 -1.80 -18.40
C ILE A 28 6.88 -0.46 -18.22
N PRO A 29 5.95 -0.34 -17.29
CA PRO A 29 5.19 0.90 -17.10
C PRO A 29 6.03 1.95 -16.37
N LEU A 30 6.12 3.14 -16.97
CA LEU A 30 6.84 4.29 -16.40
C LEU A 30 6.00 5.57 -16.42
N TRP A 31 4.70 5.44 -16.61
CA TRP A 31 3.84 6.58 -16.96
C TRP A 31 3.10 7.17 -15.76
N VAL A 32 2.91 6.42 -14.70
CA VAL A 32 2.18 6.89 -13.51
C VAL A 32 3.06 6.84 -12.29
N ALA A 33 2.96 7.85 -11.44
CA ALA A 33 3.75 7.96 -10.20
C ALA A 33 3.16 7.06 -9.11
N ASP A 34 3.43 5.79 -9.23
CA ASP A 34 2.93 4.74 -8.35
C ASP A 34 4.08 3.80 -8.04
N MET A 35 4.44 3.66 -6.77
CA MET A 35 5.59 2.88 -6.35
C MET A 35 5.27 1.39 -6.28
N ASP A 36 6.27 0.56 -6.62
CA ASP A 36 6.15 -0.89 -6.63
C ASP A 36 6.75 -1.55 -5.38
N PHE A 37 6.93 -0.79 -4.33
CA PHE A 37 7.42 -1.28 -3.05
C PHE A 37 6.24 -1.62 -2.13
N GLU A 38 6.37 -2.71 -1.39
CA GLU A 38 5.41 -3.02 -0.34
C GLU A 38 5.44 -1.94 0.73
N THR A 39 4.27 -1.66 1.30
CA THR A 39 4.12 -0.74 2.42
C THR A 39 4.90 -1.27 3.64
N TYR A 40 5.49 -0.36 4.40
CA TYR A 40 6.17 -0.71 5.65
C TYR A 40 5.26 -1.58 6.55
N PRO A 41 5.78 -2.70 7.08
CA PRO A 41 4.94 -3.67 7.79
C PRO A 41 4.20 -3.11 9.00
N GLY A 42 4.74 -2.10 9.67
CA GLY A 42 4.06 -1.45 10.79
C GLY A 42 2.75 -0.76 10.37
N ILE A 43 2.73 -0.17 9.18
CA ILE A 43 1.53 0.46 8.62
C ILE A 43 0.49 -0.61 8.27
N THR A 44 0.93 -1.68 7.61
CA THR A 44 0.05 -2.79 7.25
C THR A 44 -0.58 -3.43 8.48
N GLU A 45 0.19 -3.61 9.54
CA GLU A 45 -0.31 -4.19 10.79
C GLU A 45 -1.33 -3.28 11.47
N ALA A 46 -1.11 -1.97 11.47
CA ALA A 46 -2.07 -1.01 12.02
C ALA A 46 -3.39 -1.06 11.26
N LEU A 47 -3.33 -1.12 9.92
CA LEU A 47 -4.52 -1.26 9.08
C LEU A 47 -5.24 -2.58 9.33
N ARG A 48 -4.48 -3.68 9.49
CA ARG A 48 -5.05 -4.99 9.79
C ARG A 48 -5.86 -4.97 11.08
N ARG A 49 -5.33 -4.38 12.14
CA ARG A 49 -6.04 -4.26 13.42
C ARG A 49 -7.36 -3.51 13.25
N ARG A 50 -7.35 -2.46 12.43
CA ARG A 50 -8.57 -1.68 12.17
C ARG A 50 -9.59 -2.49 11.37
N VAL A 51 -9.15 -3.24 10.38
CA VAL A 51 -10.02 -4.10 9.57
C VAL A 51 -10.66 -5.19 10.44
N VAL A 52 -9.89 -5.80 11.33
CA VAL A 52 -10.40 -6.84 12.25
C VAL A 52 -11.46 -6.29 13.19
N HIS A 53 -11.37 -5.01 13.58
CA HIS A 53 -12.41 -4.35 14.36
C HIS A 53 -13.77 -4.37 13.65
N ALA A 54 -13.80 -4.29 12.33
CA ALA A 54 -14.93 -4.53 11.43
C ALA A 54 -16.11 -3.56 11.56
N ILE A 55 -15.93 -2.43 12.25
CA ILE A 55 -16.95 -1.39 12.36
C ILE A 55 -16.35 -0.09 11.81
N PHE A 56 -16.88 0.37 10.68
CA PHE A 56 -16.31 1.50 9.93
C PHE A 56 -17.22 2.72 10.04
N GLY A 57 -17.26 3.30 11.23
CA GLY A 57 -18.03 4.51 11.50
C GLY A 57 -17.17 5.76 11.45
N TYR A 58 -17.74 6.87 11.87
CA TYR A 58 -16.98 8.11 11.99
C TYR A 58 -15.91 7.99 13.06
N THR A 59 -14.72 8.51 12.76
CA THR A 59 -13.57 8.40 13.64
C THR A 59 -13.31 9.74 14.34
N ARG A 60 -13.09 9.66 15.65
CA ARG A 60 -12.56 10.80 16.40
C ARG A 60 -11.08 10.94 16.10
N VAL A 61 -10.59 12.17 15.95
CA VAL A 61 -9.16 12.45 15.81
C VAL A 61 -8.54 12.42 17.20
N PRO A 62 -7.70 11.43 17.53
CA PRO A 62 -7.09 11.32 18.84
C PRO A 62 -5.89 12.27 19.00
N ASP A 63 -5.48 12.49 20.26
CA ASP A 63 -4.30 13.31 20.53
C ASP A 63 -3.04 12.72 19.91
N SER A 64 -2.95 11.39 19.80
CA SER A 64 -1.83 10.72 19.16
C SER A 64 -1.62 11.13 17.70
N TYR A 65 -2.68 11.53 17.01
CA TYR A 65 -2.56 12.06 15.65
C TYR A 65 -1.78 13.36 15.63
N TYR A 66 -2.12 14.27 16.52
CA TYR A 66 -1.43 15.56 16.61
C TYR A 66 0.01 15.41 17.10
N ASP A 67 0.24 14.46 17.98
CA ASP A 67 1.58 14.17 18.48
C ASP A 67 2.49 13.61 17.38
N ALA A 68 1.92 12.86 16.41
CA ALA A 68 2.67 12.29 15.30
C ALA A 68 3.02 13.32 14.22
N VAL A 69 2.26 14.41 14.12
CA VAL A 69 2.50 15.48 13.16
C VAL A 69 3.45 16.51 13.77
#